data_f82fd69b45ac5a636bc609015cf691ad
#
_entry.id   f82fd69b45ac5a636bc609015cf691ad
#
_cell.length_a   1.000
_cell.length_b   1.000
_cell.length_c   1.000
_cell.angle_alpha   90.00
_cell.angle_beta   90.00
_cell.angle_gamma   90.00
#
_symmetry.space_group_name_H-M   'P 1'
#
loop_
_entity.id
_entity.type
_entity.pdbx_description
1 polymer ?
#
loop_
_entity_poly.entity_id
_entity_poly.type
_entity_poly.pdbx_seq_one_letter_code
_entity_poly.pdbx_strand_id
1 'polypeptide(L)'
;MNRSAGTALLAGLVGVLTVAGVSSAVNAAGTSCPAGAAPGVFDPQPYLADLEEARRAFSTRYAGLEWEVFGRDHDISATFATARERILRAHDEWQARVAFERLVHRFGDKHVTISWPTPAGGNEAKSKGFSCETLGYTTSMQARPLAALLPGFRPVSLPADNVFPTGMLLRENRRIGVIKIPVFTARGFPHLCESTVEELHLDRAQPCDNACDEKIAEHADGLMTLQLEAAIKALRQAGASALIVDIAGNGGGSEWNGAASRMLTHVRLESMRNYFMRGALWTRHFSSLEHDLEDAERKAQGDDRKLLARFVQLVDQRKREAQTPCDAAPLWKGEHPACVWLGDAFFTSGLLSSADPEALRAQPWAALVFNPMQYPYHEGVWRGPLIVVVDGATGSAAENFAADLQDNHAAVIVGSPTVGAGCGHTDERAPIQLTHTGALLDLPDCVRIRLNGLNLSSGVQPDILVGLRSDDSPRRQASLLDPKLDEALRRSLPD
;
A
#
# COMPACT_ATOMS: atom_id res chain seq x y z
N MET A 1 59.42 -17.80 -31.78
CA MET A 1 60.10 -18.87 -31.07
C MET A 1 59.13 -19.43 -30.06
N ASN A 2 58.40 -20.48 -30.40
CA ASN A 2 58.53 -21.90 -30.05
C ASN A 2 58.64 -22.11 -28.54
N ARG A 3 57.81 -22.86 -27.85
CA ARG A 3 57.08 -24.17 -27.99
C ARG A 3 56.19 -24.31 -26.72
N SER A 4 55.10 -24.82 -26.74
CA SER A 4 54.43 -26.14 -26.89
C SER A 4 54.06 -26.79 -25.55
N ALA A 5 52.76 -26.99 -25.38
CA ALA A 5 52.06 -28.23 -25.12
C ALA A 5 52.39 -29.05 -23.86
N GLY A 6 51.34 -29.42 -23.14
CA GLY A 6 51.35 -30.44 -22.10
C GLY A 6 49.94 -30.79 -21.63
N THR A 7 49.33 -31.67 -22.39
CA THR A 7 48.07 -32.37 -22.07
C THR A 7 48.36 -33.43 -21.00
N ALA A 8 47.54 -33.55 -19.95
CA ALA A 8 47.51 -34.73 -19.12
C ALA A 8 46.02 -35.09 -18.81
N LEU A 9 45.55 -36.12 -19.48
CA LEU A 9 44.38 -36.91 -19.08
C LEU A 9 44.72 -37.70 -17.83
N LEU A 10 43.81 -37.75 -16.88
CA LEU A 10 43.74 -38.82 -15.90
C LEU A 10 42.26 -39.25 -15.78
N ALA A 11 42.07 -40.48 -16.30
CA ALA A 11 40.89 -41.28 -16.14
C ALA A 11 40.89 -42.01 -14.81
N GLY A 12 39.72 -42.29 -14.28
CA GLY A 12 39.57 -43.45 -13.37
C GLY A 12 38.83 -43.15 -12.10
N LEU A 13 37.70 -43.60 -11.95
CA LEU A 13 37.15 -44.77 -11.24
C LEU A 13 35.71 -44.57 -10.88
N VAL A 14 34.85 -45.34 -11.56
CA VAL A 14 33.46 -45.58 -11.18
C VAL A 14 33.48 -46.59 -10.03
N GLY A 15 33.08 -46.15 -8.85
CA GLY A 15 32.79 -47.02 -7.70
C GLY A 15 31.29 -47.33 -7.67
N VAL A 16 30.94 -48.56 -8.07
CA VAL A 16 29.61 -49.14 -7.91
C VAL A 16 29.45 -49.56 -6.45
N LEU A 17 28.60 -48.88 -5.70
CA LEU A 17 28.11 -49.32 -4.39
C LEU A 17 26.76 -50.05 -4.58
N THR A 18 26.80 -51.37 -4.49
CA THR A 18 25.63 -52.24 -4.37
C THR A 18 25.04 -52.09 -2.97
N VAL A 19 23.84 -51.50 -2.89
CA VAL A 19 23.02 -51.53 -1.66
C VAL A 19 22.11 -52.75 -1.74
N ALA A 20 22.31 -53.66 -0.82
CA ALA A 20 21.50 -54.88 -0.63
C ALA A 20 20.06 -54.50 -0.25
N GLY A 21 19.10 -55.03 -0.98
CA GLY A 21 17.67 -54.85 -0.73
C GLY A 21 17.23 -55.59 0.55
N VAL A 22 16.53 -54.87 1.40
CA VAL A 22 15.65 -55.43 2.43
C VAL A 22 14.23 -55.31 1.92
N SER A 23 13.69 -56.42 1.42
CA SER A 23 12.26 -56.53 1.07
C SER A 23 11.44 -56.62 2.36
N SER A 24 10.79 -55.53 2.72
CA SER A 24 9.67 -55.57 3.67
C SER A 24 8.38 -55.73 2.88
N ALA A 25 7.75 -56.88 2.96
CA ALA A 25 6.43 -57.15 2.43
C ALA A 25 5.41 -56.24 3.16
N VAL A 26 4.91 -55.20 2.50
CA VAL A 26 3.75 -54.45 2.98
C VAL A 26 2.51 -55.11 2.39
N ASN A 27 1.70 -55.69 3.27
CA ASN A 27 0.36 -56.19 2.97
C ASN A 27 -0.48 -55.05 2.37
N ALA A 28 -0.76 -55.13 1.08
CA ALA A 28 -1.74 -54.27 0.42
C ALA A 28 -3.15 -54.68 0.90
N ALA A 29 -3.65 -54.04 1.94
CA ALA A 29 -5.07 -53.94 2.18
C ALA A 29 -5.65 -53.04 1.07
N GLY A 30 -6.42 -53.68 0.17
CA GLY A 30 -7.09 -52.96 -0.92
C GLY A 30 -8.11 -51.94 -0.36
N THR A 31 -7.71 -50.70 -0.28
CA THR A 31 -8.61 -49.57 -0.25
C THR A 31 -9.05 -49.33 -1.68
N SER A 32 -10.25 -49.82 -2.04
CA SER A 32 -10.95 -49.42 -3.24
C SER A 32 -11.11 -47.91 -3.21
N CYS A 33 -10.44 -47.19 -4.11
CA CYS A 33 -10.79 -45.82 -4.41
C CYS A 33 -12.29 -45.79 -4.77
N PRO A 34 -13.10 -44.90 -4.16
CA PRO A 34 -14.47 -44.75 -4.62
C PRO A 34 -14.40 -44.38 -6.10
N ALA A 35 -15.17 -45.11 -6.93
CA ALA A 35 -15.30 -44.88 -8.33
C ALA A 35 -15.62 -43.38 -8.50
N GLY A 36 -14.70 -42.65 -9.11
CA GLY A 36 -14.87 -41.21 -9.35
C GLY A 36 -16.14 -41.02 -10.17
N ALA A 37 -17.02 -40.14 -9.68
CA ALA A 37 -18.06 -39.61 -10.52
C ALA A 37 -17.42 -39.12 -11.82
N ALA A 38 -17.99 -39.48 -12.96
CA ALA A 38 -17.52 -38.98 -14.25
C ALA A 38 -17.36 -37.47 -14.13
N PRO A 39 -16.23 -36.89 -14.60
CA PRO A 39 -16.05 -35.44 -14.51
C PRO A 39 -17.27 -34.79 -15.17
N GLY A 40 -18.11 -34.11 -14.37
CA GLY A 40 -19.27 -33.39 -14.86
C GLY A 40 -18.74 -32.37 -15.88
N VAL A 41 -19.48 -32.20 -16.97
CA VAL A 41 -19.16 -31.18 -17.96
C VAL A 41 -19.14 -29.83 -17.22
N PHE A 42 -18.05 -29.10 -17.30
CA PHE A 42 -17.92 -27.79 -16.65
C PHE A 42 -19.04 -26.86 -17.16
N ASP A 43 -19.78 -26.26 -16.24
CA ASP A 43 -20.82 -25.27 -16.55
C ASP A 43 -20.26 -23.85 -16.44
N PRO A 44 -20.11 -23.09 -17.55
CA PRO A 44 -19.62 -21.71 -17.49
C PRO A 44 -20.68 -20.69 -17.03
N GLN A 45 -21.96 -21.06 -16.92
CA GLN A 45 -23.05 -20.10 -16.65
C GLN A 45 -22.91 -19.32 -15.33
N PRO A 46 -22.51 -19.93 -14.20
CA PRO A 46 -22.23 -19.18 -12.96
C PRO A 46 -21.18 -18.07 -13.14
N TYR A 47 -20.10 -18.38 -13.86
CA TYR A 47 -19.03 -17.42 -14.15
C TYR A 47 -19.45 -16.32 -15.11
N LEU A 48 -20.32 -16.62 -16.08
CA LEU A 48 -20.87 -15.60 -16.98
C LEU A 48 -21.82 -14.65 -16.23
N ALA A 49 -22.63 -15.16 -15.34
CA ALA A 49 -23.51 -14.35 -14.48
C ALA A 49 -22.70 -13.42 -13.57
N ASP A 50 -21.62 -13.93 -12.96
CA ASP A 50 -20.71 -13.14 -12.13
C ASP A 50 -19.91 -12.13 -12.95
N LEU A 51 -19.59 -12.41 -14.21
CA LEU A 51 -18.95 -11.43 -15.09
C LEU A 51 -19.86 -10.22 -15.37
N GLU A 52 -21.15 -10.44 -15.56
CA GLU A 52 -22.13 -9.34 -15.69
C GLU A 52 -22.34 -8.60 -14.36
N GLU A 53 -22.26 -9.28 -13.22
CA GLU A 53 -22.28 -8.65 -11.91
C GLU A 53 -21.02 -7.78 -11.70
N ALA A 54 -19.84 -8.31 -12.05
CA ALA A 54 -18.58 -7.54 -12.02
C ALA A 54 -18.68 -6.29 -12.91
N ARG A 55 -19.25 -6.39 -14.13
CA ARG A 55 -19.44 -5.25 -15.02
C ARG A 55 -20.31 -4.16 -14.38
N ARG A 56 -21.41 -4.54 -13.70
CA ARG A 56 -22.23 -3.59 -12.93
C ARG A 56 -21.46 -2.97 -11.78
N ALA A 57 -20.63 -3.77 -11.08
CA ALA A 57 -19.78 -3.30 -10.01
C ALA A 57 -18.77 -2.25 -10.49
N PHE A 58 -18.09 -2.49 -11.59
CA PHE A 58 -17.19 -1.50 -12.21
C PHE A 58 -17.93 -0.20 -12.56
N SER A 59 -19.17 -0.30 -13.07
CA SER A 59 -19.99 0.86 -13.41
C SER A 59 -20.42 1.71 -12.21
N THR A 60 -20.47 1.14 -11.01
CA THR A 60 -21.07 1.80 -9.84
C THR A 60 -20.12 2.00 -8.67
N ARG A 61 -18.94 1.39 -8.71
CA ARG A 61 -17.97 1.41 -7.61
C ARG A 61 -16.54 1.73 -7.99
N TYR A 62 -16.14 1.55 -9.26
CA TYR A 62 -14.76 1.81 -9.67
C TYR A 62 -14.56 3.28 -10.05
N ALA A 63 -13.92 4.04 -9.20
CA ALA A 63 -13.65 5.47 -9.43
C ALA A 63 -12.74 5.71 -10.64
N GLY A 64 -11.79 4.81 -10.89
CA GLY A 64 -10.82 4.90 -11.98
C GLY A 64 -11.38 4.61 -13.39
N LEU A 65 -12.68 4.30 -13.55
CA LEU A 65 -13.24 3.85 -14.82
C LEU A 65 -13.07 4.86 -15.96
N GLU A 66 -13.34 6.14 -15.71
CA GLU A 66 -13.14 7.21 -16.70
C GLU A 66 -11.66 7.38 -17.08
N TRP A 67 -10.76 7.26 -16.08
CA TRP A 67 -9.32 7.29 -16.31
C TRP A 67 -8.82 6.12 -17.17
N GLU A 68 -9.34 4.92 -16.96
CA GLU A 68 -9.03 3.77 -17.82
C GLU A 68 -9.38 4.06 -19.27
N VAL A 69 -10.57 4.60 -19.53
CA VAL A 69 -11.05 4.87 -20.89
C VAL A 69 -10.25 6.00 -21.55
N PHE A 70 -10.12 7.15 -20.92
CA PHE A 70 -9.58 8.35 -21.58
C PHE A 70 -8.12 8.65 -21.22
N GLY A 71 -7.68 8.26 -20.02
CA GLY A 71 -6.28 8.47 -19.61
C GLY A 71 -5.34 7.38 -20.09
N ARG A 72 -5.85 6.16 -20.26
CA ARG A 72 -5.08 4.97 -20.67
C ARG A 72 -5.47 4.39 -22.03
N ASP A 73 -6.44 4.98 -22.68
CA ASP A 73 -6.99 4.49 -23.98
C ASP A 73 -7.39 2.99 -23.91
N HIS A 74 -8.03 2.62 -22.78
CA HIS A 74 -8.39 1.24 -22.48
C HIS A 74 -9.81 0.94 -22.97
N ASP A 75 -9.95 0.07 -24.00
CA ASP A 75 -11.25 -0.48 -24.41
C ASP A 75 -11.74 -1.50 -23.36
N ILE A 76 -12.46 -0.99 -22.35
CA ILE A 76 -13.03 -1.80 -21.27
C ILE A 76 -14.07 -2.80 -21.78
N SER A 77 -14.85 -2.45 -22.82
CA SER A 77 -15.84 -3.33 -23.42
C SER A 77 -15.20 -4.52 -24.10
N ALA A 78 -14.14 -4.31 -24.89
CA ALA A 78 -13.38 -5.39 -25.50
C ALA A 78 -12.69 -6.28 -24.45
N THR A 79 -12.23 -5.70 -23.35
CA THR A 79 -11.64 -6.44 -22.23
C THR A 79 -12.63 -7.39 -21.59
N PHE A 80 -13.87 -6.96 -21.30
CA PHE A 80 -14.95 -7.81 -20.78
C PHE A 80 -15.42 -8.84 -21.80
N ALA A 81 -15.53 -8.48 -23.09
CA ALA A 81 -15.86 -9.42 -24.16
C ALA A 81 -14.82 -10.55 -24.27
N THR A 82 -13.52 -10.21 -24.15
CA THR A 82 -12.42 -11.19 -24.14
C THR A 82 -12.53 -12.14 -22.93
N ALA A 83 -12.85 -11.62 -21.75
CA ALA A 83 -13.06 -12.45 -20.56
C ALA A 83 -14.24 -13.42 -20.76
N ARG A 84 -15.35 -12.92 -21.31
CA ARG A 84 -16.53 -13.73 -21.65
C ARG A 84 -16.19 -14.87 -22.60
N GLU A 85 -15.45 -14.61 -23.67
CA GLU A 85 -15.03 -15.65 -24.61
C GLU A 85 -14.14 -16.71 -23.94
N ARG A 86 -13.23 -16.29 -23.06
CA ARG A 86 -12.37 -17.23 -22.31
C ARG A 86 -13.18 -18.11 -21.38
N ILE A 87 -14.16 -17.55 -20.65
CA ILE A 87 -15.07 -18.31 -19.80
C ILE A 87 -15.87 -19.33 -20.62
N LEU A 88 -16.41 -18.95 -21.79
CA LEU A 88 -17.15 -19.86 -22.66
C LEU A 88 -16.30 -21.02 -23.22
N ARG A 89 -14.98 -20.81 -23.35
CA ARG A 89 -14.02 -21.83 -23.80
C ARG A 89 -13.38 -22.61 -22.66
N ALA A 90 -13.67 -22.27 -21.41
CA ALA A 90 -13.13 -22.94 -20.24
C ALA A 90 -13.68 -24.38 -20.16
N HIS A 91 -12.82 -25.31 -19.80
CA HIS A 91 -13.16 -26.71 -19.60
C HIS A 91 -13.21 -27.09 -18.11
N ASP A 92 -12.78 -26.17 -17.24
CA ASP A 92 -12.74 -26.33 -15.80
C ASP A 92 -12.83 -24.99 -15.07
N GLU A 93 -13.04 -25.06 -13.76
CA GLU A 93 -13.14 -23.92 -12.88
C GLU A 93 -11.85 -23.06 -12.87
N TRP A 94 -10.68 -23.70 -12.92
CA TRP A 94 -9.40 -22.99 -12.90
C TRP A 94 -9.25 -22.05 -14.12
N GLN A 95 -9.62 -22.54 -15.31
CA GLN A 95 -9.56 -21.72 -16.53
C GLN A 95 -10.52 -20.53 -16.48
N ALA A 96 -11.71 -20.72 -15.90
CA ALA A 96 -12.68 -19.65 -15.72
C ALA A 96 -12.16 -18.61 -14.70
N ARG A 97 -11.57 -19.05 -13.59
CA ARG A 97 -10.92 -18.16 -12.60
C ARG A 97 -9.77 -17.37 -13.23
N VAL A 98 -8.91 -18.00 -14.01
CA VAL A 98 -7.82 -17.33 -14.75
C VAL A 98 -8.37 -16.27 -15.72
N ALA A 99 -9.57 -16.48 -16.31
CA ALA A 99 -10.17 -15.44 -17.16
C ALA A 99 -10.51 -14.17 -16.38
N PHE A 100 -11.03 -14.29 -15.14
CA PHE A 100 -11.26 -13.15 -14.25
C PHE A 100 -9.96 -12.49 -13.77
N GLU A 101 -8.96 -13.27 -13.38
CA GLU A 101 -7.66 -12.73 -12.97
C GLU A 101 -7.02 -11.91 -14.10
N ARG A 102 -7.09 -12.41 -15.33
CA ARG A 102 -6.62 -11.68 -16.50
C ARG A 102 -7.46 -10.43 -16.80
N LEU A 103 -8.77 -10.47 -16.52
CA LEU A 103 -9.64 -9.30 -16.63
C LEU A 103 -9.15 -8.18 -15.68
N VAL A 104 -9.04 -8.48 -14.38
CA VAL A 104 -8.64 -7.47 -13.38
C VAL A 104 -7.23 -6.96 -13.61
N HIS A 105 -6.30 -7.81 -14.07
CA HIS A 105 -4.94 -7.40 -14.41
C HIS A 105 -4.82 -6.47 -15.64
N ARG A 106 -5.88 -6.32 -16.43
CA ARG A 106 -5.90 -5.35 -17.54
C ARG A 106 -6.08 -3.91 -17.06
N PHE A 107 -6.66 -3.74 -15.88
CA PHE A 107 -6.74 -2.43 -15.22
C PHE A 107 -5.39 -2.06 -14.63
N GLY A 108 -4.99 -0.80 -14.78
CA GLY A 108 -3.67 -0.35 -14.34
C GLY A 108 -3.55 -0.12 -12.85
N ASP A 109 -4.67 -0.06 -12.15
CA ASP A 109 -4.71 0.12 -10.71
C ASP A 109 -4.52 -1.22 -9.98
N LYS A 110 -3.50 -1.30 -9.12
CA LYS A 110 -3.17 -2.52 -8.37
C LYS A 110 -4.15 -2.83 -7.23
N HIS A 111 -5.04 -1.90 -6.91
CA HIS A 111 -6.12 -2.16 -5.98
C HIS A 111 -7.34 -2.86 -6.65
N VAL A 112 -7.39 -2.93 -7.98
CA VAL A 112 -8.37 -3.76 -8.68
C VAL A 112 -7.94 -5.22 -8.56
N THR A 113 -8.58 -5.96 -7.66
CA THR A 113 -8.21 -7.35 -7.37
C THR A 113 -9.42 -8.28 -7.32
N ILE A 114 -9.18 -9.57 -7.52
CA ILE A 114 -10.16 -10.63 -7.29
C ILE A 114 -9.51 -11.73 -6.45
N SER A 115 -10.23 -12.22 -5.45
CA SER A 115 -9.82 -13.36 -4.65
C SER A 115 -10.92 -14.42 -4.61
N TRP A 116 -10.51 -15.67 -4.51
CA TRP A 116 -11.42 -16.81 -4.58
C TRP A 116 -11.62 -17.40 -3.19
N PRO A 117 -12.84 -17.89 -2.86
CA PRO A 117 -13.04 -18.58 -1.61
C PRO A 117 -12.13 -19.80 -1.53
N THR A 118 -11.39 -19.90 -0.41
CA THR A 118 -10.63 -21.11 -0.10
C THR A 118 -11.62 -22.21 0.25
N PRO A 119 -11.45 -23.44 -0.27
CA PRO A 119 -12.25 -24.57 0.23
C PRO A 119 -12.15 -24.61 1.74
N ALA A 120 -13.29 -24.68 2.43
CA ALA A 120 -13.35 -24.73 3.89
C ALA A 120 -12.57 -25.95 4.39
N GLY A 121 -11.29 -25.76 4.62
CA GLY A 121 -10.34 -26.72 5.15
C GLY A 121 -9.88 -26.26 6.51
N GLY A 122 -10.57 -26.71 7.52
CA GLY A 122 -10.18 -26.53 8.91
C GLY A 122 -11.18 -25.67 9.69
N ASN A 123 -11.78 -26.29 10.69
CA ASN A 123 -12.45 -25.59 11.78
C ASN A 123 -11.49 -24.52 12.31
N GLU A 124 -11.75 -23.25 12.01
CA GLU A 124 -11.29 -22.18 12.89
C GLU A 124 -11.98 -22.42 14.22
N ALA A 125 -11.32 -23.16 15.10
CA ALA A 125 -11.67 -23.17 16.51
C ALA A 125 -11.60 -21.68 16.92
N LYS A 126 -12.76 -21.09 17.21
CA LYS A 126 -12.83 -19.74 17.80
C LYS A 126 -11.93 -19.77 19.02
N SER A 127 -10.71 -19.26 18.89
CA SER A 127 -9.81 -19.09 20.01
C SER A 127 -10.55 -18.18 21.01
N LYS A 128 -10.59 -18.60 22.27
CA LYS A 128 -11.26 -17.82 23.32
C LYS A 128 -10.56 -16.50 23.60
N GLY A 129 -9.42 -16.21 22.97
CA GLY A 129 -8.59 -15.02 23.14
C GLY A 129 -8.01 -14.54 21.82
N PHE A 130 -7.12 -13.55 21.86
CA PHE A 130 -6.46 -13.00 20.68
C PHE A 130 -4.93 -13.07 20.77
N SER A 131 -4.28 -12.99 19.62
CA SER A 131 -2.84 -12.77 19.47
C SER A 131 -2.61 -11.63 18.45
N CYS A 132 -1.44 -11.02 18.46
CA CYS A 132 -1.09 -10.01 17.45
C CYS A 132 -1.16 -10.57 16.02
N GLU A 133 -0.86 -11.86 15.82
CA GLU A 133 -1.00 -12.52 14.52
C GLU A 133 -2.48 -12.62 14.09
N THR A 134 -3.39 -12.99 15.00
CA THR A 134 -4.84 -13.08 14.71
C THR A 134 -5.46 -11.71 14.45
N LEU A 135 -4.84 -10.63 14.93
CA LEU A 135 -5.19 -9.25 14.61
C LEU A 135 -4.51 -8.74 13.32
N GLY A 136 -3.83 -9.62 12.57
CA GLY A 136 -3.21 -9.26 11.29
C GLY A 136 -1.83 -8.61 11.40
N TYR A 137 -1.19 -8.63 12.56
CA TYR A 137 0.20 -8.17 12.70
C TYR A 137 1.15 -9.26 12.19
N THR A 138 1.74 -9.03 11.04
CA THR A 138 2.66 -9.97 10.40
C THR A 138 3.98 -9.27 10.11
N THR A 139 5.10 -9.97 10.22
CA THR A 139 6.41 -9.39 9.95
C THR A 139 6.49 -8.92 8.50
N SER A 140 6.56 -7.60 8.29
CA SER A 140 6.98 -7.07 7.00
C SER A 140 8.39 -7.56 6.71
N MET A 141 8.70 -7.86 5.44
CA MET A 141 10.06 -8.24 5.08
C MET A 141 11.04 -7.18 5.60
N GLN A 142 11.90 -7.58 6.54
CA GLN A 142 12.95 -6.69 7.07
C GLN A 142 14.01 -6.48 5.99
N ALA A 143 13.67 -5.67 5.00
CA ALA A 143 14.62 -5.27 3.98
C ALA A 143 15.61 -4.27 4.60
N ARG A 144 16.91 -4.55 4.48
CA ARG A 144 17.94 -3.56 4.78
C ARG A 144 17.85 -2.42 3.76
N PRO A 145 18.17 -1.17 4.13
CA PRO A 145 18.24 -0.09 3.15
C PRO A 145 19.27 -0.46 2.07
N LEU A 146 19.00 -0.13 0.82
CA LEU A 146 19.90 -0.41 -0.30
C LEU A 146 21.28 0.22 -0.05
N ALA A 147 21.31 1.41 0.53
CA ALA A 147 22.56 2.09 0.90
C ALA A 147 23.40 1.33 1.94
N ALA A 148 22.82 0.38 2.69
CA ALA A 148 23.57 -0.46 3.64
C ALA A 148 24.53 -1.43 2.97
N LEU A 149 24.38 -1.64 1.67
CA LEU A 149 25.27 -2.49 0.85
C LEU A 149 26.41 -1.71 0.19
N LEU A 150 26.45 -0.38 0.39
CA LEU A 150 27.46 0.50 -0.18
C LEU A 150 28.71 0.61 0.75
N PRO A 151 29.89 0.83 0.18
CA PRO A 151 31.08 1.13 0.97
C PRO A 151 30.88 2.37 1.84
N GLY A 152 31.37 2.33 3.07
CA GLY A 152 31.27 3.45 4.02
C GLY A 152 29.98 3.50 4.83
N PHE A 153 29.05 2.57 4.63
CA PHE A 153 27.87 2.45 5.49
C PHE A 153 28.21 1.85 6.86
N ARG A 154 27.65 2.44 7.91
CA ARG A 154 27.74 1.94 9.28
C ARG A 154 26.36 2.02 9.93
N PRO A 155 25.86 0.95 10.57
CA PRO A 155 24.63 1.02 11.36
C PRO A 155 24.77 2.06 12.48
N VAL A 156 23.68 2.76 12.77
CA VAL A 156 23.55 3.61 13.96
C VAL A 156 22.80 2.81 15.03
N SER A 157 23.34 2.81 16.25
CA SER A 157 22.69 2.13 17.38
C SER A 157 21.45 2.87 17.77
N LEU A 158 20.32 2.19 17.68
CA LEU A 158 19.01 2.58 18.22
C LEU A 158 18.61 1.57 19.30
N PRO A 159 17.58 1.85 20.12
CA PRO A 159 16.97 0.83 20.94
C PRO A 159 16.66 -0.43 20.15
N ALA A 160 16.80 -1.61 20.75
CA ALA A 160 16.71 -2.91 20.06
C ALA A 160 15.32 -3.17 19.44
N ASP A 161 14.30 -2.49 19.92
CA ASP A 161 12.91 -2.53 19.50
C ASP A 161 12.57 -1.56 18.36
N ASN A 162 13.51 -0.71 17.92
CA ASN A 162 13.24 0.24 16.84
C ASN A 162 13.05 -0.49 15.50
N VAL A 163 11.88 -0.25 14.88
CA VAL A 163 11.45 -0.92 13.63
C VAL A 163 12.12 -0.39 12.37
N PHE A 164 12.83 0.72 12.44
CA PHE A 164 13.42 1.37 11.27
C PHE A 164 14.93 1.09 11.18
N PRO A 165 15.38 0.19 10.27
CA PRO A 165 16.79 -0.02 10.01
C PRO A 165 17.47 1.31 9.63
N THR A 166 18.44 1.73 10.44
CA THR A 166 19.01 3.07 10.40
C THR A 166 20.54 3.00 10.38
N GLY A 167 21.17 3.88 9.64
CA GLY A 167 22.62 3.95 9.58
C GLY A 167 23.16 5.27 9.04
N MET A 168 24.49 5.34 8.95
CA MET A 168 25.23 6.45 8.42
C MET A 168 26.05 5.99 7.23
N LEU A 169 25.88 6.61 6.07
CA LEU A 169 26.73 6.45 4.90
C LEU A 169 27.75 7.59 4.85
N LEU A 170 29.03 7.24 4.86
CA LEU A 170 30.11 8.21 4.69
C LEU A 170 30.49 8.28 3.21
N ARG A 171 30.34 9.47 2.58
CA ARG A 171 30.60 9.69 1.16
C ARG A 171 31.21 11.07 0.94
N GLU A 172 32.38 11.15 0.30
CA GLU A 172 33.07 12.42 -0.03
C GLU A 172 33.11 13.43 1.13
N ASN A 173 33.49 12.99 2.33
CA ASN A 173 33.48 13.78 3.56
C ASN A 173 32.11 14.23 4.06
N ARG A 174 31.02 13.76 3.47
CA ARG A 174 29.65 14.01 3.95
C ARG A 174 29.16 12.82 4.76
N ARG A 175 28.43 13.12 5.82
CA ARG A 175 27.70 12.14 6.63
C ARG A 175 26.25 12.15 6.19
N ILE A 176 25.79 11.06 5.59
CA ILE A 176 24.43 10.92 5.08
C ILE A 176 23.70 9.93 5.98
N GLY A 177 22.65 10.39 6.65
CA GLY A 177 21.75 9.52 7.38
C GLY A 177 20.97 8.63 6.42
N VAL A 178 20.68 7.40 6.81
CA VAL A 178 19.90 6.45 6.03
C VAL A 178 18.85 5.82 6.93
N ILE A 179 17.59 5.85 6.53
CA ILE A 179 16.46 5.18 7.21
C ILE A 179 15.74 4.31 6.17
N LYS A 180 15.43 3.07 6.53
CA LYS A 180 14.50 2.22 5.77
C LYS A 180 13.11 2.30 6.39
N ILE A 181 12.10 2.62 5.58
CA ILE A 181 10.69 2.48 5.96
C ILE A 181 10.12 1.33 5.11
N PRO A 182 10.01 0.11 5.66
CA PRO A 182 9.63 -1.07 4.88
C PRO A 182 8.13 -1.13 4.58
N VAL A 183 7.30 -0.49 5.40
CA VAL A 183 5.83 -0.43 5.27
C VAL A 183 5.29 0.77 6.03
N PHE A 184 4.15 1.33 5.62
CA PHE A 184 3.49 2.47 6.28
C PHE A 184 2.35 2.06 7.20
N THR A 185 2.51 0.98 7.98
CA THR A 185 1.53 0.54 8.99
C THR A 185 2.22 -0.22 10.12
N ALA A 186 1.77 0.00 11.34
CA ALA A 186 2.26 -0.75 12.51
C ALA A 186 1.94 -2.25 12.41
N ARG A 187 0.95 -2.65 11.62
CA ARG A 187 0.61 -4.08 11.39
C ARG A 187 1.75 -4.87 10.72
N GLY A 188 2.73 -4.20 10.11
CA GLY A 188 3.95 -4.82 9.60
C GLY A 188 5.00 -5.16 10.67
N PHE A 189 4.73 -4.85 11.94
CA PHE A 189 5.68 -4.97 13.05
C PHE A 189 5.03 -5.62 14.27
N PRO A 190 4.97 -6.97 14.35
CA PRO A 190 4.29 -7.69 15.43
C PRO A 190 4.68 -7.25 16.83
N HIS A 191 5.96 -6.91 17.05
CA HIS A 191 6.42 -6.50 18.37
C HIS A 191 5.84 -5.13 18.83
N LEU A 192 5.41 -4.24 17.92
CA LEU A 192 4.68 -3.03 18.33
C LEU A 192 3.31 -3.37 18.92
N CYS A 193 2.63 -4.38 18.37
CA CYS A 193 1.42 -4.92 18.98
C CYS A 193 1.71 -5.58 20.33
N GLU A 194 2.79 -6.37 20.43
CA GLU A 194 3.17 -7.03 21.69
C GLU A 194 3.43 -5.98 22.78
N SER A 195 4.23 -4.95 22.49
CA SER A 195 4.49 -3.83 23.41
C SER A 195 3.19 -3.09 23.77
N THR A 196 2.31 -2.85 22.78
CA THR A 196 1.01 -2.21 23.03
C THR A 196 0.13 -3.01 23.99
N VAL A 197 0.03 -4.33 23.77
CA VAL A 197 -0.77 -5.21 24.65
C VAL A 197 -0.23 -5.19 26.09
N GLU A 198 1.09 -5.16 26.25
CA GLU A 198 1.75 -5.05 27.57
C GLU A 198 1.49 -3.68 28.21
N GLU A 199 1.70 -2.59 27.49
CA GLU A 199 1.53 -1.22 28.01
C GLU A 199 0.09 -0.88 28.36
N LEU A 200 -0.88 -1.40 27.58
CA LEU A 200 -2.31 -1.23 27.84
C LEU A 200 -2.89 -2.26 28.81
N HIS A 201 -2.06 -3.21 29.29
CA HIS A 201 -2.46 -4.30 30.21
C HIS A 201 -3.68 -5.11 29.71
N LEU A 202 -3.71 -5.43 28.40
CA LEU A 202 -4.83 -6.15 27.80
C LEU A 202 -4.77 -7.65 28.12
N ASP A 203 -5.91 -8.21 28.53
CA ASP A 203 -6.03 -9.65 28.80
C ASP A 203 -6.21 -10.45 27.51
N ARG A 204 -5.16 -11.14 27.09
CA ARG A 204 -5.16 -11.97 25.87
C ARG A 204 -6.12 -13.16 25.92
N ALA A 205 -6.63 -13.53 27.10
CA ALA A 205 -7.62 -14.60 27.23
C ALA A 205 -9.04 -14.15 26.83
N GLN A 206 -9.27 -12.84 26.72
CA GLN A 206 -10.53 -12.25 26.27
C GLN A 206 -10.52 -12.06 24.76
N PRO A 207 -11.67 -12.17 24.08
CA PRO A 207 -11.78 -11.79 22.68
C PRO A 207 -11.46 -10.29 22.49
N CYS A 208 -10.74 -9.95 21.44
CA CYS A 208 -10.53 -8.56 21.02
C CYS A 208 -11.58 -8.22 19.95
N ASP A 209 -12.54 -7.38 20.29
CA ASP A 209 -13.51 -6.82 19.34
C ASP A 209 -12.93 -5.67 18.53
N ASN A 210 -13.71 -5.07 17.66
CA ASN A 210 -13.26 -3.96 16.82
C ASN A 210 -12.70 -2.79 17.63
N ALA A 211 -13.34 -2.41 18.74
CA ALA A 211 -12.87 -1.30 19.59
C ALA A 211 -11.53 -1.62 20.27
N CYS A 212 -11.33 -2.89 20.67
CA CYS A 212 -10.06 -3.38 21.17
C CYS A 212 -8.96 -3.35 20.09
N ASP A 213 -9.28 -3.79 18.87
CA ASP A 213 -8.33 -3.80 17.73
C ASP A 213 -7.96 -2.37 17.31
N GLU A 214 -8.92 -1.45 17.23
CA GLU A 214 -8.69 -0.03 16.97
C GLU A 214 -7.78 0.61 18.02
N LYS A 215 -8.02 0.34 19.30
CA LYS A 215 -7.18 0.85 20.39
C LYS A 215 -5.73 0.33 20.31
N ILE A 216 -5.56 -0.95 19.92
CA ILE A 216 -4.24 -1.53 19.70
C ILE A 216 -3.57 -0.86 18.50
N ALA A 217 -4.29 -0.69 17.39
CA ALA A 217 -3.77 -0.07 16.19
C ALA A 217 -3.32 1.39 16.42
N GLU A 218 -4.16 2.19 17.07
CA GLU A 218 -3.85 3.59 17.42
C GLU A 218 -2.58 3.71 18.29
N HIS A 219 -2.47 2.89 19.33
CA HIS A 219 -1.31 2.90 20.21
C HIS A 219 -0.04 2.43 19.50
N ALA A 220 -0.12 1.33 18.71
CA ALA A 220 1.00 0.80 17.94
C ALA A 220 1.51 1.80 16.88
N ASP A 221 0.60 2.51 16.18
CA ASP A 221 0.95 3.57 15.25
C ASP A 221 1.61 4.77 15.96
N GLY A 222 1.17 5.07 17.20
CA GLY A 222 1.83 6.03 18.09
C GLY A 222 3.27 5.64 18.40
N LEU A 223 3.50 4.40 18.82
CA LEU A 223 4.84 3.85 19.07
C LEU A 223 5.71 3.91 17.81
N MET A 224 5.17 3.53 16.65
CA MET A 224 5.86 3.61 15.36
C MET A 224 6.30 5.05 15.04
N THR A 225 5.43 6.03 15.30
CA THR A 225 5.72 7.46 15.10
C THR A 225 6.89 7.93 15.98
N LEU A 226 6.88 7.59 17.26
CA LEU A 226 7.95 7.93 18.20
C LEU A 226 9.28 7.27 17.82
N GLN A 227 9.25 6.06 17.30
CA GLN A 227 10.45 5.35 16.85
C GLN A 227 11.07 5.97 15.59
N LEU A 228 10.25 6.46 14.64
CA LEU A 228 10.76 7.23 13.49
C LEU A 228 11.43 8.53 13.95
N GLU A 229 10.79 9.23 14.87
CA GLU A 229 11.33 10.47 15.46
C GLU A 229 12.67 10.22 16.14
N ALA A 230 12.78 9.15 16.92
CA ALA A 230 14.01 8.74 17.58
C ALA A 230 15.13 8.43 16.58
N ALA A 231 14.81 7.72 15.49
CA ALA A 231 15.76 7.41 14.42
C ALA A 231 16.30 8.69 13.75
N ILE A 232 15.41 9.63 13.41
CA ILE A 232 15.81 10.92 12.82
C ILE A 232 16.69 11.72 13.79
N LYS A 233 16.31 11.80 15.07
CA LYS A 233 17.10 12.51 16.09
C LYS A 233 18.48 11.89 16.28
N ALA A 234 18.59 10.55 16.30
CA ALA A 234 19.87 9.85 16.43
C ALA A 234 20.81 10.16 15.25
N LEU A 235 20.27 10.18 14.01
CA LEU A 235 21.06 10.55 12.84
C LEU A 235 21.55 12.00 12.88
N ARG A 236 20.68 12.93 13.31
CA ARG A 236 21.09 14.34 13.51
C ARG A 236 22.21 14.46 14.56
N GLN A 237 22.07 13.76 15.68
CA GLN A 237 23.11 13.75 16.74
C GLN A 237 24.41 13.12 16.26
N ALA A 238 24.33 12.10 15.37
CA ALA A 238 25.51 11.52 14.72
C ALA A 238 26.12 12.43 13.62
N GLY A 239 25.55 13.62 13.39
CA GLY A 239 26.06 14.63 12.48
C GLY A 239 25.69 14.40 11.01
N ALA A 240 24.54 13.77 10.73
CA ALA A 240 24.01 13.66 9.37
C ALA A 240 23.76 15.05 8.77
N SER A 241 24.31 15.32 7.58
CA SER A 241 24.13 16.56 6.81
C SER A 241 23.10 16.43 5.68
N ALA A 242 22.70 15.21 5.32
CA ALA A 242 21.63 14.87 4.41
C ALA A 242 20.98 13.55 4.86
N LEU A 243 19.77 13.27 4.37
CA LEU A 243 19.03 12.06 4.73
C LEU A 243 18.58 11.31 3.46
N ILE A 244 18.78 10.01 3.45
CA ILE A 244 18.20 9.08 2.50
C ILE A 244 17.10 8.30 3.23
N VAL A 245 15.87 8.39 2.74
CA VAL A 245 14.75 7.54 3.16
C VAL A 245 14.50 6.51 2.06
N ASP A 246 14.76 5.25 2.37
CA ASP A 246 14.60 4.14 1.44
C ASP A 246 13.24 3.50 1.64
N ILE A 247 12.36 3.65 0.65
CA ILE A 247 11.04 3.01 0.58
C ILE A 247 10.91 2.05 -0.61
N ALA A 248 12.05 1.67 -1.25
CA ALA A 248 12.02 0.66 -2.31
C ALA A 248 11.46 -0.67 -1.77
N GLY A 249 10.53 -1.29 -2.50
CA GLY A 249 9.82 -2.48 -2.05
C GLY A 249 8.69 -2.25 -1.04
N ASN A 250 8.39 -1.00 -0.67
CA ASN A 250 7.30 -0.68 0.23
C ASN A 250 5.97 -0.59 -0.54
N GLY A 251 5.08 -1.56 -0.37
CA GLY A 251 3.77 -1.63 -1.04
C GLY A 251 2.71 -0.69 -0.46
N GLY A 252 3.02 0.11 0.55
CA GLY A 252 2.07 1.05 1.15
C GLY A 252 1.73 0.75 2.62
N GLY A 253 0.47 0.92 2.99
CA GLY A 253 -0.02 0.76 4.35
C GLY A 253 -1.16 1.71 4.67
N SER A 254 -1.04 2.49 5.74
CA SER A 254 -2.06 3.40 6.25
C SER A 254 -1.77 4.87 5.93
N GLU A 255 -2.67 5.74 6.34
CA GLU A 255 -2.54 7.21 6.27
C GLU A 255 -1.40 7.77 7.16
N TRP A 256 -0.72 6.93 7.93
CA TRP A 256 0.49 7.30 8.68
C TRP A 256 1.58 7.92 7.78
N ASN A 257 1.58 7.59 6.49
CA ASN A 257 2.48 8.19 5.50
C ASN A 257 2.43 9.73 5.52
N GLY A 258 1.26 10.33 5.78
CA GLY A 258 1.07 11.77 5.86
C GLY A 258 1.75 12.41 7.08
N ALA A 259 1.79 11.74 8.22
CA ALA A 259 2.56 12.17 9.39
C ALA A 259 4.07 11.96 9.18
N ALA A 260 4.46 10.79 8.65
CA ALA A 260 5.85 10.46 8.38
C ALA A 260 6.52 11.45 7.41
N SER A 261 5.84 11.84 6.32
CA SER A 261 6.37 12.81 5.35
C SER A 261 6.65 14.16 6.01
N ARG A 262 5.76 14.63 6.88
CA ARG A 262 5.87 15.91 7.60
C ARG A 262 6.99 15.93 8.64
N MET A 263 7.32 14.79 9.24
CA MET A 263 8.47 14.67 10.14
C MET A 263 9.81 14.89 9.41
N LEU A 264 9.86 14.57 8.11
CA LEU A 264 11.08 14.52 7.30
C LEU A 264 11.39 15.82 6.54
N THR A 265 10.58 16.85 6.71
CA THR A 265 10.82 18.16 6.09
C THR A 265 10.28 19.29 6.95
N HIS A 266 10.89 20.48 6.80
CA HIS A 266 10.37 21.73 7.36
C HIS A 266 9.50 22.50 6.35
N VAL A 267 9.42 22.01 5.11
CA VAL A 267 8.51 22.56 4.12
C VAL A 267 7.08 22.18 4.51
N ARG A 268 6.18 23.17 4.57
CA ARG A 268 4.76 22.91 4.81
C ARG A 268 4.19 22.20 3.59
N LEU A 269 3.84 20.92 3.77
CA LEU A 269 3.34 20.11 2.68
C LEU A 269 1.86 20.41 2.40
N GLU A 270 1.55 20.69 1.14
CA GLU A 270 0.19 20.63 0.61
C GLU A 270 -0.09 19.21 0.12
N SER A 271 -1.23 18.67 0.50
CA SER A 271 -1.64 17.32 0.13
C SER A 271 -2.40 17.30 -1.20
N MET A 272 -2.32 16.19 -1.88
CA MET A 272 -3.04 15.94 -3.14
C MET A 272 -4.55 16.03 -2.95
N ARG A 273 -5.27 16.32 -4.05
CA ARG A 273 -6.72 16.26 -4.07
C ARG A 273 -7.20 14.83 -4.16
N ASN A 274 -8.26 14.55 -3.42
CA ASN A 274 -8.95 13.29 -3.45
C ASN A 274 -10.32 13.45 -4.14
N TYR A 275 -10.65 12.54 -5.05
CA TYR A 275 -11.93 12.51 -5.75
C TYR A 275 -12.61 11.18 -5.48
N PHE A 276 -13.93 11.17 -5.41
CA PHE A 276 -14.68 10.01 -5.00
C PHE A 276 -15.67 9.51 -6.05
N MET A 277 -15.93 8.21 -6.05
CA MET A 277 -17.03 7.61 -6.80
C MET A 277 -18.35 7.97 -6.16
N ARG A 278 -19.25 8.66 -6.91
CA ARG A 278 -20.56 9.03 -6.43
C ARG A 278 -21.42 7.78 -6.18
N GLY A 279 -22.05 7.67 -5.03
CA GLY A 279 -22.88 6.54 -4.66
C GLY A 279 -23.04 6.36 -3.16
N ALA A 280 -23.71 5.25 -2.79
CA ALA A 280 -24.09 4.98 -1.41
C ALA A 280 -22.90 4.86 -0.45
N LEU A 281 -21.75 4.38 -0.92
CA LEU A 281 -20.55 4.22 -0.11
C LEU A 281 -20.08 5.57 0.44
N TRP A 282 -19.82 6.52 -0.45
CA TRP A 282 -19.38 7.86 -0.07
C TRP A 282 -20.48 8.70 0.60
N THR A 283 -21.75 8.40 0.31
CA THR A 283 -22.87 8.99 1.07
C THR A 283 -22.79 8.59 2.56
N ARG A 284 -22.49 7.33 2.87
CA ARG A 284 -22.32 6.86 4.26
C ARG A 284 -21.08 7.48 4.90
N HIS A 285 -19.95 7.48 4.18
CA HIS A 285 -18.72 8.09 4.67
C HIS A 285 -18.92 9.57 5.06
N PHE A 286 -19.53 10.36 4.18
CA PHE A 286 -19.82 11.77 4.50
C PHE A 286 -20.89 11.92 5.60
N SER A 287 -21.82 11.00 5.74
CA SER A 287 -22.79 11.04 6.84
C SER A 287 -22.13 10.78 8.20
N SER A 288 -21.16 9.84 8.26
CA SER A 288 -20.38 9.60 9.48
C SER A 288 -19.52 10.82 9.83
N LEU A 289 -18.76 11.34 8.87
CA LEU A 289 -17.91 12.52 9.09
C LEU A 289 -18.71 13.76 9.50
N GLU A 290 -19.88 13.98 8.88
CA GLU A 290 -20.79 15.07 9.24
C GLU A 290 -21.25 14.95 10.70
N HIS A 291 -21.67 13.75 11.11
CA HIS A 291 -22.07 13.48 12.48
C HIS A 291 -20.97 13.79 13.50
N ASP A 292 -19.74 13.33 13.22
CA ASP A 292 -18.60 13.55 14.10
C ASP A 292 -18.23 15.05 14.18
N LEU A 293 -18.30 15.77 13.06
CA LEU A 293 -18.09 17.23 13.02
C LEU A 293 -19.17 17.99 13.76
N GLU A 294 -20.45 17.59 13.66
CA GLU A 294 -21.55 18.18 14.42
C GLU A 294 -21.37 17.95 15.92
N ASP A 295 -20.92 16.76 16.32
CA ASP A 295 -20.60 16.45 17.71
C ASP A 295 -19.46 17.32 18.24
N ALA A 296 -18.44 17.52 17.44
CA ALA A 296 -17.33 18.42 17.75
C ALA A 296 -17.80 19.88 17.84
N GLU A 297 -18.63 20.35 16.88
CA GLU A 297 -19.21 21.70 16.87
C GLU A 297 -20.02 22.00 18.15
N ARG A 298 -20.87 21.04 18.59
CA ARG A 298 -21.66 21.19 19.82
C ARG A 298 -20.81 21.40 21.08
N LYS A 299 -19.59 20.81 21.10
CA LYS A 299 -18.64 20.90 22.23
C LYS A 299 -17.72 22.12 22.12
N ALA A 300 -17.51 22.63 20.93
CA ALA A 300 -16.61 23.76 20.66
C ALA A 300 -17.23 25.11 21.01
N GLN A 301 -16.37 26.11 21.21
CA GLN A 301 -16.77 27.49 21.52
C GLN A 301 -16.05 28.48 20.61
N GLY A 302 -16.54 29.71 20.58
CA GLY A 302 -15.89 30.83 19.88
C GLY A 302 -15.66 30.57 18.39
N ASP A 303 -14.44 30.78 17.93
CA ASP A 303 -14.07 30.67 16.52
C ASP A 303 -13.95 29.21 16.06
N ASP A 304 -13.61 28.28 16.94
CA ASP A 304 -13.59 26.86 16.63
C ASP A 304 -14.98 26.35 16.25
N ARG A 305 -16.00 26.77 16.98
CA ARG A 305 -17.38 26.41 16.65
C ARG A 305 -17.79 26.94 15.27
N LYS A 306 -17.41 28.17 14.93
CA LYS A 306 -17.71 28.76 13.60
C LYS A 306 -16.96 28.00 12.49
N LEU A 307 -15.71 27.59 12.76
CA LEU A 307 -14.91 26.83 11.81
C LEU A 307 -15.54 25.44 11.56
N LEU A 308 -15.90 24.72 12.62
CA LEU A 308 -16.54 23.41 12.51
C LEU A 308 -17.88 23.49 11.80
N ALA A 309 -18.72 24.50 12.08
CA ALA A 309 -19.96 24.73 11.36
C ALA A 309 -19.76 24.88 9.83
N ARG A 310 -18.67 25.49 9.40
CA ARG A 310 -18.31 25.59 7.95
C ARG A 310 -17.93 24.24 7.38
N PHE A 311 -17.19 23.41 8.14
CA PHE A 311 -16.85 22.05 7.70
C PHE A 311 -18.08 21.16 7.61
N VAL A 312 -19.02 21.23 8.56
CA VAL A 312 -20.32 20.54 8.49
C VAL A 312 -21.06 20.90 7.19
N GLN A 313 -21.18 22.20 6.87
CA GLN A 313 -21.82 22.65 5.64
C GLN A 313 -21.11 22.11 4.37
N LEU A 314 -19.78 22.10 4.39
CA LEU A 314 -18.96 21.62 3.26
C LEU A 314 -19.16 20.10 3.06
N VAL A 315 -19.13 19.32 4.13
CA VAL A 315 -19.34 17.86 4.11
C VAL A 315 -20.79 17.53 3.67
N ASP A 316 -21.80 18.26 4.18
CA ASP A 316 -23.20 18.10 3.74
C ASP A 316 -23.37 18.37 2.22
N GLN A 317 -22.66 19.36 1.69
CA GLN A 317 -22.64 19.59 0.23
C GLN A 317 -22.06 18.39 -0.53
N ARG A 318 -20.95 17.78 -0.05
CA ARG A 318 -20.34 16.59 -0.67
C ARG A 318 -21.21 15.35 -0.52
N LYS A 319 -21.90 15.21 0.61
CA LYS A 319 -22.91 14.15 0.82
C LYS A 319 -24.02 14.23 -0.23
N ARG A 320 -24.60 15.42 -0.47
CA ARG A 320 -25.60 15.61 -1.52
C ARG A 320 -25.07 15.30 -2.92
N GLU A 321 -23.83 15.66 -3.21
CA GLU A 321 -23.16 15.31 -4.47
C GLU A 321 -23.00 13.78 -4.61
N ALA A 322 -22.60 13.08 -3.53
CA ALA A 322 -22.49 11.62 -3.51
C ALA A 322 -23.82 10.90 -3.75
N GLN A 323 -24.93 11.49 -3.34
CA GLN A 323 -26.29 10.94 -3.54
C GLN A 323 -26.77 10.98 -5.00
N THR A 324 -26.03 11.63 -5.90
CA THR A 324 -26.39 11.78 -7.31
C THR A 324 -25.38 11.01 -8.18
N PRO A 325 -25.55 9.69 -8.37
CA PRO A 325 -24.64 8.88 -9.17
C PRO A 325 -24.68 9.31 -10.64
N CYS A 326 -23.57 9.11 -11.34
CA CYS A 326 -23.42 9.36 -12.77
C CYS A 326 -23.63 8.06 -13.55
N ASP A 327 -24.31 8.14 -14.72
CA ASP A 327 -24.48 6.97 -15.59
C ASP A 327 -23.16 6.60 -16.27
N ALA A 328 -22.72 5.36 -16.06
CA ALA A 328 -21.49 4.82 -16.66
C ALA A 328 -21.68 4.30 -18.10
N ALA A 329 -22.90 4.21 -18.63
CA ALA A 329 -23.17 3.60 -19.92
C ALA A 329 -22.36 4.24 -21.08
N PRO A 330 -22.13 5.57 -21.12
CA PRO A 330 -21.28 6.19 -22.13
C PRO A 330 -19.81 5.70 -22.06
N LEU A 331 -19.23 5.51 -20.86
CA LEU A 331 -17.86 5.06 -20.70
C LEU A 331 -17.62 3.70 -21.35
N TRP A 332 -18.61 2.80 -21.29
CA TRP A 332 -18.55 1.49 -21.96
C TRP A 332 -18.55 1.58 -23.49
N LYS A 333 -18.87 2.74 -24.05
CA LYS A 333 -18.83 3.02 -25.50
C LYS A 333 -17.62 3.89 -25.89
N GLY A 334 -16.76 4.25 -24.95
CA GLY A 334 -15.68 5.20 -25.16
C GLY A 334 -16.15 6.66 -25.26
N GLU A 335 -17.33 6.98 -24.71
CA GLU A 335 -17.95 8.30 -24.76
C GLU A 335 -17.91 8.95 -23.36
N HIS A 336 -17.79 10.27 -23.30
CA HIS A 336 -17.89 11.01 -22.03
C HIS A 336 -19.30 10.97 -21.48
N PRO A 337 -19.49 10.73 -20.15
CA PRO A 337 -20.77 10.84 -19.50
C PRO A 337 -21.29 12.30 -19.52
N ALA A 338 -22.61 12.47 -19.47
CA ALA A 338 -23.24 13.81 -19.44
C ALA A 338 -23.07 14.53 -18.10
N CYS A 339 -22.66 13.81 -17.05
CA CYS A 339 -22.39 14.31 -15.70
C CYS A 339 -20.90 14.24 -15.40
N VAL A 340 -20.43 14.99 -14.42
CA VAL A 340 -19.07 14.86 -13.89
C VAL A 340 -18.98 13.50 -13.19
N TRP A 341 -18.04 12.66 -13.63
CA TRP A 341 -17.91 11.26 -13.17
C TRP A 341 -17.61 11.16 -11.67
N LEU A 342 -16.62 11.91 -11.21
CA LEU A 342 -16.18 11.91 -9.82
C LEU A 342 -16.71 13.13 -9.05
N GLY A 343 -16.96 12.97 -7.76
CA GLY A 343 -17.14 14.06 -6.82
C GLY A 343 -15.80 14.49 -6.21
N ASP A 344 -15.72 15.73 -5.74
CA ASP A 344 -14.53 16.27 -5.06
C ASP A 344 -14.60 15.94 -3.57
N ALA A 345 -13.63 15.15 -3.07
CA ALA A 345 -13.55 14.66 -1.70
C ALA A 345 -12.43 15.33 -0.88
N PHE A 346 -12.13 16.58 -1.16
CA PHE A 346 -11.12 17.33 -0.41
C PHE A 346 -9.67 16.90 -0.73
N PHE A 347 -8.90 16.50 0.30
CA PHE A 347 -7.48 16.22 0.21
C PHE A 347 -7.13 14.86 0.82
N THR A 348 -5.99 14.33 0.46
CA THR A 348 -5.47 13.09 1.07
C THR A 348 -5.19 13.24 2.57
N SER A 349 -5.04 14.45 3.06
CA SER A 349 -4.91 14.77 4.48
C SER A 349 -6.22 15.14 5.19
N GLY A 350 -7.39 14.94 4.56
CA GLY A 350 -8.70 15.26 5.13
C GLY A 350 -9.33 16.53 4.51
N LEU A 351 -9.98 17.34 5.33
CA LEU A 351 -10.66 18.56 4.88
C LEU A 351 -9.71 19.72 4.57
N LEU A 352 -8.49 19.66 5.08
CA LEU A 352 -7.44 20.66 4.88
C LEU A 352 -6.30 20.08 4.04
N SER A 353 -5.81 20.82 3.05
CA SER A 353 -4.62 20.44 2.25
C SER A 353 -3.34 20.52 3.06
N SER A 354 -3.28 21.49 3.96
CA SER A 354 -2.17 21.69 4.90
C SER A 354 -2.69 22.36 6.17
N ALA A 355 -1.96 22.17 7.28
CA ALA A 355 -2.27 22.80 8.55
C ALA A 355 -0.99 23.03 9.35
N ASP A 356 -1.06 23.90 10.35
CA ASP A 356 -0.03 24.00 11.38
C ASP A 356 -0.38 23.00 12.50
N PRO A 357 0.39 21.90 12.68
CA PRO A 357 0.08 20.91 13.70
C PRO A 357 0.08 21.48 15.11
N GLU A 358 0.94 22.47 15.41
CA GLU A 358 1.01 23.06 16.74
C GLU A 358 -0.25 23.87 17.07
N ALA A 359 -0.84 24.54 16.07
CA ALA A 359 -2.11 25.24 16.23
C ALA A 359 -3.29 24.29 16.45
N LEU A 360 -3.22 23.06 15.87
CA LEU A 360 -4.28 22.06 15.99
C LEU A 360 -4.12 21.12 17.20
N ARG A 361 -2.91 20.97 17.75
CA ARG A 361 -2.56 19.95 18.75
C ARG A 361 -3.45 19.96 20.00
N ALA A 362 -3.92 21.12 20.40
CA ALA A 362 -4.80 21.26 21.55
C ALA A 362 -6.29 20.98 21.25
N GLN A 363 -6.61 20.77 19.98
CA GLN A 363 -7.99 20.62 19.53
C GLN A 363 -8.39 19.14 19.44
N PRO A 364 -9.41 18.69 20.19
CA PRO A 364 -9.84 17.29 20.18
C PRO A 364 -10.44 16.86 18.84
N TRP A 365 -10.81 17.81 17.99
CA TRP A 365 -11.37 17.60 16.66
C TRP A 365 -10.34 17.67 15.53
N ALA A 366 -9.06 17.89 15.86
CA ALA A 366 -8.00 18.11 14.86
C ALA A 366 -7.92 16.97 13.82
N ALA A 367 -8.00 15.72 14.26
CA ALA A 367 -7.93 14.56 13.40
C ALA A 367 -9.11 14.46 12.40
N LEU A 368 -10.29 14.98 12.74
CA LEU A 368 -11.46 15.00 11.85
C LEU A 368 -11.26 15.90 10.63
N VAL A 369 -10.44 16.93 10.77
CA VAL A 369 -10.22 17.91 9.68
C VAL A 369 -8.85 17.78 9.01
N PHE A 370 -7.88 17.16 9.72
CA PHE A 370 -6.52 16.97 9.23
C PHE A 370 -5.97 15.63 9.72
N ASN A 371 -6.11 14.60 8.91
CA ASN A 371 -5.82 13.21 9.26
C ASN A 371 -4.43 12.98 9.90
N PRO A 372 -3.34 13.69 9.52
CA PRO A 372 -2.06 13.49 10.20
C PRO A 372 -2.10 13.73 11.72
N MET A 373 -3.08 14.51 12.22
CA MET A 373 -3.23 14.80 13.66
C MET A 373 -3.72 13.61 14.50
N GLN A 374 -4.11 12.51 13.87
CA GLN A 374 -4.37 11.25 14.59
C GLN A 374 -3.08 10.60 15.12
N TYR A 375 -1.91 11.04 14.67
CA TYR A 375 -0.60 10.52 15.07
C TYR A 375 0.17 11.56 15.91
N PRO A 376 0.94 11.14 16.94
CA PRO A 376 1.69 12.06 17.80
C PRO A 376 3.02 12.51 17.17
N TYR A 377 2.99 13.10 15.98
CA TYR A 377 4.19 13.52 15.26
C TYR A 377 4.57 14.97 15.54
N HIS A 378 5.85 15.30 15.30
CA HIS A 378 6.36 16.66 15.25
C HIS A 378 6.83 16.99 13.83
N GLU A 379 6.35 18.12 13.28
CA GLU A 379 6.75 18.59 11.96
C GLU A 379 8.22 19.01 11.93
N GLY A 380 8.93 18.69 10.85
CA GLY A 380 10.30 19.16 10.65
C GLY A 380 11.31 18.64 11.66
N VAL A 381 11.17 17.40 12.11
CA VAL A 381 12.21 16.72 12.91
C VAL A 381 13.52 16.66 12.11
N TRP A 382 13.41 16.39 10.79
CA TRP A 382 14.47 16.59 9.82
C TRP A 382 14.26 17.90 9.05
N ARG A 383 15.33 18.66 8.83
CA ARG A 383 15.28 19.98 8.17
C ARG A 383 16.35 20.16 7.08
N GLY A 384 17.13 19.13 6.84
CA GLY A 384 18.21 19.17 5.83
C GLY A 384 17.76 18.58 4.49
N PRO A 385 18.69 18.45 3.54
CA PRO A 385 18.48 17.81 2.25
C PRO A 385 17.91 16.40 2.43
N LEU A 386 16.90 16.07 1.59
CA LEU A 386 16.18 14.80 1.67
C LEU A 386 16.17 14.11 0.29
N ILE A 387 16.50 12.84 0.30
CA ILE A 387 16.43 11.94 -0.86
C ILE A 387 15.50 10.79 -0.50
N VAL A 388 14.57 10.45 -1.39
CA VAL A 388 13.69 9.28 -1.24
C VAL A 388 14.00 8.26 -2.33
N VAL A 389 14.28 7.03 -1.94
CA VAL A 389 14.55 5.93 -2.87
C VAL A 389 13.29 5.11 -3.09
N VAL A 390 12.89 4.96 -4.36
CA VAL A 390 11.67 4.26 -4.80
C VAL A 390 11.99 3.22 -5.86
N ASP A 391 11.11 2.22 -6.03
CA ASP A 391 11.20 1.23 -7.10
C ASP A 391 9.83 0.84 -7.65
N GLY A 392 9.78 -0.10 -8.60
CA GLY A 392 8.55 -0.60 -9.21
C GLY A 392 7.64 -1.43 -8.27
N ALA A 393 8.03 -1.66 -7.01
CA ALA A 393 7.20 -2.27 -5.97
C ALA A 393 6.73 -1.23 -4.93
N THR A 394 7.19 0.03 -5.02
CA THR A 394 6.69 1.14 -4.21
C THR A 394 5.25 1.44 -4.64
N GLY A 395 4.27 1.31 -3.72
CA GLY A 395 2.84 1.42 -4.06
C GLY A 395 1.98 2.07 -2.99
N SER A 396 0.75 2.47 -3.37
CA SER A 396 -0.30 2.96 -2.45
C SER A 396 0.19 4.09 -1.53
N ALA A 397 0.10 3.94 -0.20
CA ALA A 397 0.55 4.94 0.78
C ALA A 397 2.03 5.35 0.60
N ALA A 398 2.89 4.46 0.07
CA ALA A 398 4.28 4.80 -0.23
C ALA A 398 4.39 5.73 -1.47
N GLU A 399 3.47 5.62 -2.42
CA GLU A 399 3.37 6.58 -3.53
C GLU A 399 2.88 7.94 -3.06
N ASN A 400 1.90 7.98 -2.14
CA ASN A 400 1.47 9.25 -1.53
C ASN A 400 2.62 9.96 -0.84
N PHE A 401 3.38 9.22 -0.02
CA PHE A 401 4.55 9.74 0.67
C PHE A 401 5.57 10.34 -0.31
N ALA A 402 5.90 9.62 -1.39
CA ALA A 402 6.84 10.10 -2.39
C ALA A 402 6.29 11.29 -3.19
N ALA A 403 5.00 11.23 -3.57
CA ALA A 403 4.33 12.28 -4.32
C ALA A 403 4.20 13.58 -3.52
N ASP A 404 3.77 13.50 -2.25
CA ASP A 404 3.66 14.68 -1.38
C ASP A 404 5.02 15.38 -1.22
N LEU A 405 6.10 14.63 -1.02
CA LEU A 405 7.44 15.19 -0.90
C LEU A 405 7.97 15.76 -2.23
N GLN A 406 7.69 15.11 -3.36
CA GLN A 406 8.11 15.57 -4.69
C GLN A 406 7.35 16.82 -5.12
N ASP A 407 6.02 16.83 -5.02
CA ASP A 407 5.15 17.91 -5.48
C ASP A 407 5.40 19.20 -4.70
N ASN A 408 5.82 19.10 -3.43
CA ASN A 408 6.19 20.23 -2.59
C ASN A 408 7.69 20.57 -2.64
N HIS A 409 8.46 19.96 -3.55
CA HIS A 409 9.91 20.16 -3.67
C HIS A 409 10.67 19.93 -2.35
N ALA A 410 10.16 19.06 -1.49
CA ALA A 410 10.72 18.77 -0.18
C ALA A 410 11.76 17.65 -0.21
N ALA A 411 11.80 16.85 -1.28
CA ALA A 411 12.78 15.77 -1.49
C ALA A 411 13.11 15.57 -2.96
N VAL A 412 14.25 14.95 -3.23
CA VAL A 412 14.61 14.40 -4.55
C VAL A 412 14.26 12.93 -4.57
N ILE A 413 13.40 12.53 -5.50
CA ILE A 413 12.98 11.14 -5.68
C ILE A 413 13.93 10.43 -6.65
N VAL A 414 14.48 9.29 -6.22
CA VAL A 414 15.50 8.53 -6.95
C VAL A 414 15.08 7.08 -7.09
N GLY A 415 15.16 6.52 -8.27
CA GLY A 415 14.83 5.11 -8.46
C GLY A 415 14.17 4.78 -9.78
N SER A 416 13.14 3.95 -9.73
CA SER A 416 12.30 3.59 -10.86
C SER A 416 10.88 4.12 -10.67
N PRO A 417 10.09 4.29 -11.75
CA PRO A 417 8.68 4.61 -11.64
C PRO A 417 7.97 3.64 -10.69
N THR A 418 7.10 4.17 -9.84
CA THR A 418 6.36 3.40 -8.85
C THR A 418 5.19 2.64 -9.50
N VAL A 419 4.50 1.81 -8.73
CA VAL A 419 3.54 0.83 -9.25
C VAL A 419 2.27 1.43 -9.87
N GLY A 420 1.86 2.64 -9.45
CA GLY A 420 0.62 3.25 -9.90
C GLY A 420 -0.63 2.65 -9.24
N ALA A 421 -0.59 2.48 -7.93
CA ALA A 421 -1.70 1.89 -7.18
C ALA A 421 -2.80 2.90 -6.80
N GLY A 422 -2.66 4.17 -7.15
CA GLY A 422 -3.71 5.18 -6.98
C GLY A 422 -4.21 5.37 -5.54
N CYS A 423 -5.53 5.55 -5.38
CA CYS A 423 -6.14 5.91 -4.09
C CYS A 423 -6.37 4.71 -3.16
N GLY A 424 -6.87 3.60 -3.66
CA GLY A 424 -7.33 2.49 -2.82
C GLY A 424 -8.80 2.64 -2.43
N HIS A 425 -9.10 2.64 -1.13
CA HIS A 425 -10.45 2.46 -0.63
C HIS A 425 -10.74 3.31 0.61
N THR A 426 -12.01 3.66 0.81
CA THR A 426 -12.49 4.19 2.08
C THR A 426 -12.67 3.08 3.12
N ASP A 427 -12.72 3.46 4.40
CA ASP A 427 -12.96 2.54 5.52
C ASP A 427 -14.35 1.88 5.47
N GLU A 428 -15.32 2.56 4.82
CA GLU A 428 -16.70 2.08 4.64
C GLU A 428 -16.84 0.97 3.58
N ARG A 429 -15.75 0.61 2.91
CA ARG A 429 -15.81 -0.38 1.84
C ARG A 429 -16.00 -1.79 2.35
N ALA A 430 -16.70 -2.58 1.55
CA ALA A 430 -16.61 -4.03 1.59
C ALA A 430 -16.31 -4.55 0.18
N PRO A 431 -15.44 -5.55 0.02
CA PRO A 431 -15.31 -6.25 -1.24
C PRO A 431 -16.67 -6.74 -1.74
N ILE A 432 -16.84 -6.74 -3.05
CA ILE A 432 -18.09 -7.22 -3.67
C ILE A 432 -17.99 -8.74 -3.77
N GLN A 433 -18.86 -9.44 -3.02
CA GLN A 433 -18.95 -10.89 -3.16
C GLN A 433 -19.83 -11.22 -4.36
N LEU A 434 -19.22 -11.83 -5.38
CA LEU A 434 -19.92 -12.30 -6.57
C LEU A 434 -20.86 -13.46 -6.22
N THR A 435 -22.08 -13.39 -6.70
CA THR A 435 -23.21 -14.18 -6.20
C THR A 435 -23.05 -15.69 -6.41
N HIS A 436 -22.48 -16.10 -7.54
CA HIS A 436 -22.45 -17.52 -7.94
C HIS A 436 -21.16 -18.22 -7.55
N THR A 437 -20.02 -17.56 -7.70
CA THR A 437 -18.70 -18.15 -7.39
C THR A 437 -18.24 -17.84 -5.97
N GLY A 438 -18.83 -16.85 -5.30
CA GLY A 438 -18.39 -16.36 -4.01
C GLY A 438 -17.05 -15.61 -4.07
N ALA A 439 -16.52 -15.33 -5.26
CA ALA A 439 -15.30 -14.54 -5.41
C ALA A 439 -15.48 -13.14 -4.84
N LEU A 440 -14.43 -12.59 -4.24
CA LEU A 440 -14.39 -11.23 -3.71
C LEU A 440 -13.69 -10.32 -4.73
N LEU A 441 -14.48 -9.43 -5.35
CA LEU A 441 -13.99 -8.40 -6.25
C LEU A 441 -13.75 -7.11 -5.47
N ASP A 442 -12.55 -6.56 -5.56
CA ASP A 442 -12.18 -5.34 -4.89
C ASP A 442 -11.91 -4.23 -5.91
N LEU A 443 -12.55 -3.07 -5.72
CA LEU A 443 -12.51 -1.94 -6.64
C LEU A 443 -12.22 -0.65 -5.88
N PRO A 444 -11.21 0.14 -6.29
CA PRO A 444 -10.95 1.47 -5.74
C PRO A 444 -12.15 2.40 -5.90
N ASP A 445 -12.52 3.06 -4.81
CA ASP A 445 -13.67 3.96 -4.77
C ASP A 445 -13.30 5.45 -4.84
N CYS A 446 -12.02 5.76 -5.00
CA CYS A 446 -11.48 7.11 -5.07
C CYS A 446 -10.34 7.23 -6.09
N VAL A 447 -9.99 8.47 -6.43
CA VAL A 447 -8.88 8.84 -7.32
C VAL A 447 -8.10 9.98 -6.67
N ARG A 448 -6.76 9.90 -6.68
CA ARG A 448 -5.87 10.96 -6.16
C ARG A 448 -5.22 11.71 -7.32
N ILE A 449 -5.38 13.03 -7.30
CA ILE A 449 -4.78 13.93 -8.29
C ILE A 449 -3.70 14.75 -7.61
N ARG A 450 -2.50 14.64 -8.12
CA ARG A 450 -1.29 15.32 -7.65
C ARG A 450 -1.40 16.84 -7.85
N LEU A 451 -0.57 17.63 -7.16
CA LEU A 451 -0.55 19.09 -7.30
C LEU A 451 -0.24 19.56 -8.73
N ASN A 452 0.48 18.75 -9.50
CA ASN A 452 0.76 18.99 -10.92
C ASN A 452 -0.38 18.56 -11.88
N GLY A 453 -1.52 18.08 -11.35
CA GLY A 453 -2.68 17.64 -12.11
C GLY A 453 -2.63 16.19 -12.60
N LEU A 454 -1.56 15.44 -12.36
CA LEU A 454 -1.45 14.03 -12.77
C LEU A 454 -2.23 13.12 -11.84
N ASN A 455 -2.86 12.09 -12.41
CA ASN A 455 -3.47 11.02 -11.64
C ASN A 455 -2.36 10.12 -11.04
N LEU A 456 -2.43 9.87 -9.72
CA LEU A 456 -1.45 9.05 -9.02
C LEU A 456 -1.43 7.60 -9.53
N SER A 457 -2.50 7.11 -10.15
CA SER A 457 -2.52 5.80 -10.84
C SER A 457 -1.52 5.69 -12.00
N SER A 458 -0.88 6.80 -12.41
CA SER A 458 0.26 6.78 -13.33
C SER A 458 1.59 6.44 -12.66
N GLY A 459 1.61 6.31 -11.35
CA GLY A 459 2.81 6.18 -10.54
C GLY A 459 3.58 7.48 -10.36
N VAL A 460 4.53 7.48 -9.43
CA VAL A 460 5.48 8.58 -9.23
C VAL A 460 6.68 8.36 -10.14
N GLN A 461 6.95 9.32 -11.01
CA GLN A 461 8.16 9.31 -11.84
C GLN A 461 9.32 9.90 -11.02
N PRO A 462 10.46 9.19 -10.86
CA PRO A 462 11.58 9.70 -10.09
C PRO A 462 12.25 10.89 -10.80
N ASP A 463 12.77 11.84 -10.02
CA ASP A 463 13.57 12.98 -10.52
C ASP A 463 14.92 12.51 -11.11
N ILE A 464 15.41 11.39 -10.59
CA ILE A 464 16.63 10.72 -11.08
C ILE A 464 16.30 9.25 -11.32
N LEU A 465 16.24 8.86 -12.59
CA LEU A 465 15.99 7.49 -12.99
C LEU A 465 17.24 6.61 -12.76
N VAL A 466 17.07 5.50 -12.06
CA VAL A 466 18.11 4.50 -11.76
C VAL A 466 17.84 3.17 -12.44
N GLY A 467 16.59 2.85 -12.76
CA GLY A 467 16.20 1.58 -13.36
C GLY A 467 16.24 0.41 -12.38
N LEU A 468 15.93 0.66 -11.11
CA LEU A 468 15.80 -0.40 -10.09
C LEU A 468 14.63 -1.32 -10.46
N ARG A 469 14.86 -2.63 -10.47
CA ARG A 469 13.83 -3.63 -10.65
C ARG A 469 13.58 -4.35 -9.33
N SER A 470 12.34 -4.64 -9.01
CA SER A 470 11.98 -5.35 -7.77
C SER A 470 12.48 -6.80 -7.73
N ASP A 471 12.74 -7.41 -8.90
CA ASP A 471 13.30 -8.76 -9.06
C ASP A 471 14.85 -8.80 -9.09
N ASP A 472 15.51 -7.64 -9.17
CA ASP A 472 16.98 -7.56 -9.05
C ASP A 472 17.42 -7.89 -7.61
N SER A 473 18.59 -8.51 -7.47
CA SER A 473 19.19 -8.71 -6.14
C SER A 473 19.46 -7.35 -5.46
N PRO A 474 19.35 -7.23 -4.12
CA PRO A 474 19.65 -5.99 -3.41
C PRO A 474 21.05 -5.44 -3.69
N ARG A 475 22.05 -6.31 -3.92
CA ARG A 475 23.42 -5.89 -4.31
C ARG A 475 23.43 -5.21 -5.67
N ARG A 476 22.68 -5.74 -6.65
CA ARG A 476 22.56 -5.13 -7.97
C ARG A 476 21.85 -3.78 -7.87
N GLN A 477 20.74 -3.71 -7.16
CA GLN A 477 20.02 -2.45 -6.93
C GLN A 477 20.92 -1.40 -6.28
N ALA A 478 21.67 -1.77 -5.23
CA ALA A 478 22.63 -0.87 -4.58
C ALA A 478 23.74 -0.41 -5.57
N SER A 479 24.27 -1.30 -6.40
CA SER A 479 25.29 -0.93 -7.40
C SER A 479 24.78 0.01 -8.50
N LEU A 480 23.48 -0.05 -8.83
CA LEU A 480 22.85 0.87 -9.76
C LEU A 480 22.56 2.23 -9.11
N LEU A 481 22.19 2.22 -7.83
CA LEU A 481 21.91 3.43 -7.05
C LEU A 481 23.18 4.25 -6.78
N ASP A 482 24.29 3.60 -6.48
CA ASP A 482 25.55 4.20 -6.03
C ASP A 482 26.03 5.40 -6.89
N PRO A 483 26.17 5.29 -8.24
CA PRO A 483 26.62 6.39 -9.07
C PRO A 483 25.64 7.56 -9.17
N LYS A 484 24.38 7.38 -8.74
CA LYS A 484 23.32 8.39 -8.78
C LYS A 484 23.18 9.19 -7.50
N LEU A 485 23.73 8.70 -6.39
CA LEU A 485 23.63 9.37 -5.09
C LEU A 485 24.31 10.74 -5.07
N ASP A 486 25.43 10.94 -5.78
CA ASP A 486 26.09 12.24 -5.81
C ASP A 486 25.29 13.29 -6.60
N GLU A 487 24.61 12.86 -7.67
CA GLU A 487 23.66 13.69 -8.41
C GLU A 487 22.49 14.05 -7.51
N ALA A 488 21.92 13.07 -6.80
CA ALA A 488 20.79 13.28 -5.89
C ALA A 488 21.14 14.24 -4.75
N LEU A 489 22.32 14.09 -4.17
CA LEU A 489 22.81 14.99 -3.11
C LEU A 489 22.97 16.44 -3.63
N ARG A 490 23.53 16.63 -4.84
CA ARG A 490 23.63 17.98 -5.41
C ARG A 490 22.28 18.61 -5.65
N ARG A 491 21.30 17.85 -6.18
CA ARG A 491 19.95 18.36 -6.45
C ARG A 491 19.12 18.61 -5.18
N SER A 492 19.44 17.91 -4.09
CA SER A 492 18.73 18.08 -2.81
C SER A 492 19.24 19.25 -1.97
N LEU A 493 20.38 19.85 -2.33
CA LEU A 493 20.88 21.04 -1.65
C LEU A 493 20.08 22.27 -2.10
N PRO A 494 19.75 23.20 -1.19
CA PRO A 494 19.22 24.50 -1.59
C PRO A 494 20.27 25.26 -2.41
N ASP A 495 19.80 26.02 -3.39
CA ASP A 495 20.63 26.92 -4.21
C ASP A 495 21.34 27.99 -3.39
#